data_00c141525bead76667e6099e4cd4d1cf
#
_entry.id   00c141525bead76667e6099e4cd4d1cf
#
_cell.length_a   1.000
_cell.length_b   1.000
_cell.length_c   1.000
_cell.angle_alpha   90.00
_cell.angle_beta   90.00
_cell.angle_gamma   90.00
#
_symmetry.space_group_name_H-M   'P 1'
#
loop_
_entity.id
_entity.type
_entity.pdbx_description
1 polymer ?
#
loop_
_entity_poly.entity_id
_entity_poly.type
_entity_poly.pdbx_seq_one_letter_code
_entity_poly.pdbx_strand_id
1 'polypeptide(L)' 'NFFLDVEGAEIEVLSGFNFDRYKIQYLLIESRNFIKTKNFLTQYDYVLKSHIDKSNLLFCHKSFI' A
#
# COMPACT_ATOMS: atom_id res chain seq x y z
N ASN A 1 1.04 -7.23 -13.38
CA ASN A 1 1.71 -5.94 -13.35
C ASN A 1 0.73 -4.80 -13.09
N PHE A 2 0.61 -4.40 -11.85
CA PHE A 2 -0.40 -3.45 -11.44
C PHE A 2 0.17 -2.38 -10.56
N PHE A 3 -0.21 -1.16 -10.86
CA PHE A 3 0.16 0.02 -10.08
C PHE A 3 -1.13 0.69 -9.63
N LEU A 4 -1.31 0.86 -8.34
CA LEU A 4 -2.46 1.55 -7.78
C LEU A 4 -2.01 2.80 -7.05
N ASP A 5 -2.56 3.94 -7.45
CA ASP A 5 -2.30 5.23 -6.82
C ASP A 5 -3.53 5.60 -6.00
N VAL A 6 -3.36 5.70 -4.69
CA VAL A 6 -4.45 5.99 -3.77
C VAL A 6 -4.15 7.28 -3.01
N GLU A 7 -4.89 8.32 -3.33
CA GLU A 7 -4.78 9.59 -2.63
C GLU A 7 -5.65 9.60 -1.38
N GLY A 8 -5.12 10.20 -0.32
CA GLY A 8 -5.84 10.30 0.94
C GLY A 8 -6.25 8.95 1.49
N ALA A 9 -5.36 7.96 1.36
CA ALA A 9 -5.68 6.60 1.72
C ALA A 9 -5.99 6.46 3.20
N GLU A 10 -7.24 6.18 3.47
CA GLU A 10 -7.67 5.81 4.81
C GLU A 10 -7.74 4.29 4.87
N ILE A 11 -7.57 3.76 6.07
CA ILE A 11 -7.62 2.31 6.28
C ILE A 11 -8.96 1.74 5.81
N GLU A 12 -10.03 2.48 6.00
CA GLU A 12 -11.35 2.05 5.55
C GLU A 12 -11.41 1.84 4.05
N VAL A 13 -10.78 2.72 3.28
CA VAL A 13 -10.74 2.58 1.83
C VAL A 13 -9.92 1.38 1.42
N LEU A 14 -8.76 1.20 2.04
CA LEU A 14 -7.88 0.08 1.75
C LEU A 14 -8.52 -1.25 2.14
N SER A 15 -9.24 -1.28 3.27
CA SER A 15 -9.86 -2.52 3.73
C SER A 15 -11.00 -2.97 2.84
N GLY A 16 -11.57 -2.06 2.05
CA GLY A 16 -12.59 -2.40 1.07
C GLY A 16 -12.04 -3.02 -0.21
N PHE A 17 -10.71 -2.97 -0.40
CA PHE A 17 -10.09 -3.52 -1.59
C PHE A 17 -9.82 -5.01 -1.41
N ASN A 18 -10.10 -5.80 -2.45
CA ASN A 18 -9.89 -7.25 -2.39
C ASN A 18 -8.47 -7.61 -2.82
N PHE A 19 -7.55 -7.61 -1.88
CA PHE A 19 -6.15 -7.95 -2.14
C PHE A 19 -5.94 -9.42 -2.46
N ASP A 20 -6.87 -10.28 -2.06
CA ASP A 20 -6.78 -11.71 -2.35
C ASP A 20 -7.09 -11.99 -3.82
N ARG A 21 -7.99 -11.23 -4.39
CA ARG A 21 -8.40 -11.40 -5.76
C ARG A 21 -7.47 -10.69 -6.74
N TYR A 22 -7.02 -9.48 -6.39
CA TYR A 22 -6.23 -8.64 -7.28
C TYR A 22 -4.82 -8.48 -6.71
N LYS A 23 -3.85 -9.13 -7.32
CA LYS A 23 -2.46 -8.96 -6.93
C LYS A 23 -1.91 -7.71 -7.59
N ILE A 24 -1.87 -6.66 -6.84
CA ILE A 24 -1.32 -5.40 -7.31
C ILE A 24 0.16 -5.38 -6.93
N GLN A 25 1.02 -5.16 -7.92
CA GLN A 25 2.45 -5.19 -7.71
C GLN A 25 2.93 -4.01 -6.86
N TYR A 26 2.49 -2.82 -7.22
CA TYR A 26 2.91 -1.61 -6.53
C TYR A 26 1.72 -0.80 -6.04
N LEU A 27 1.83 -0.28 -4.82
CA LEU A 27 0.85 0.64 -4.26
C LEU A 27 1.55 1.95 -3.94
N LEU A 28 1.12 3.04 -4.57
CA LEU A 28 1.54 4.36 -4.19
C LEU A 28 0.44 4.96 -3.33
N ILE A 29 0.75 5.20 -2.07
CA ILE A 29 -0.25 5.58 -1.09
C ILE A 29 0.12 6.88 -0.43
N GLU A 30 -0.78 7.85 -0.49
CA GLU A 30 -0.69 9.05 0.30
C GLU A 30 -1.32 8.76 1.65
N SER A 31 -0.51 8.75 2.70
CA SER A 31 -0.96 8.35 4.04
C SER A 31 -0.65 9.43 5.07
N ARG A 32 -1.61 9.68 5.94
CA ARG A 32 -1.44 10.58 7.08
C ARG A 32 -0.94 9.85 8.31
N ASN A 33 -1.03 8.54 8.32
CA ASN A 33 -0.57 7.73 9.43
C ASN A 33 0.28 6.58 8.90
N PHE A 34 1.58 6.83 8.86
CA PHE A 34 2.56 5.89 8.31
C PHE A 34 2.50 4.52 9.00
N ILE A 35 2.52 4.52 10.33
CA ILE A 35 2.58 3.28 11.10
C ILE A 35 1.34 2.43 10.86
N LYS A 36 0.18 3.05 10.89
CA LYS A 36 -1.08 2.35 10.70
C LYS A 36 -1.18 1.75 9.29
N THR A 37 -0.81 2.54 8.30
CA THR A 37 -0.83 2.10 6.90
C THR A 37 0.14 0.96 6.66
N LYS A 38 1.35 1.08 7.18
CA LYS A 38 2.36 0.05 7.05
C LYS A 38 1.92 -1.25 7.70
N ASN A 39 1.40 -1.18 8.92
CA ASN A 39 0.93 -2.36 9.63
C ASN A 39 -0.22 -3.05 8.90
N PHE A 40 -1.14 -2.27 8.36
CA PHE A 40 -2.25 -2.82 7.59
C PHE A 40 -1.75 -3.56 6.36
N LEU A 41 -0.87 -2.94 5.58
CA LEU A 41 -0.41 -3.52 4.32
C LEU A 41 0.53 -4.70 4.52
N THR A 42 1.23 -4.76 5.64
CA THR A 42 2.07 -5.91 5.98
C THR A 42 1.24 -7.19 6.08
N GLN A 43 -0.01 -7.10 6.51
CA GLN A 43 -0.91 -8.25 6.59
C GLN A 43 -1.19 -8.85 5.22
N TYR A 44 -1.07 -8.07 4.18
CA TYR A 44 -1.32 -8.49 2.80
C TYR A 44 -0.03 -8.68 2.00
N ASP A 45 1.09 -8.84 2.70
CA ASP A 45 2.40 -9.13 2.12
C ASP A 45 2.97 -7.99 1.28
N TYR A 46 2.66 -6.76 1.64
CA TYR A 46 3.28 -5.58 1.05
C TYR A 46 4.42 -5.08 1.94
N VAL A 47 5.51 -4.70 1.30
CA VAL A 47 6.65 -4.09 1.99
C VAL A 47 6.90 -2.69 1.46
N LEU A 48 7.35 -1.83 2.34
CA LEU A 48 7.68 -0.46 1.98
C LEU A 48 8.98 -0.45 1.16
N LYS A 49 8.88 0.03 -0.08
CA LYS A 49 10.03 0.16 -0.97
C LYS A 49 10.68 1.52 -0.85
N SER A 50 9.86 2.56 -0.75
CA SER A 50 10.38 3.91 -0.72
C SER A 50 9.44 4.84 0.02
N HIS A 51 10.02 5.69 0.84
CA HIS A 51 9.32 6.77 1.50
C HIS A 51 9.60 8.02 0.67
N ILE A 52 8.76 8.25 -0.34
CA ILE A 52 9.02 9.26 -1.37
C ILE A 52 9.07 10.66 -0.76
N ASP A 53 8.10 10.96 0.10
CA ASP A 53 8.11 12.18 0.91
C ASP A 53 7.32 11.93 2.19
N LYS A 54 6.95 12.99 2.93
CA LYS A 54 6.30 12.84 4.24
C LYS A 54 5.03 12.01 4.21
N SER A 55 4.28 12.09 3.11
CA SER A 55 2.97 11.44 3.01
C SER A 55 2.91 10.37 1.95
N ASN A 56 3.83 10.36 1.00
CA ASN A 56 3.75 9.44 -0.14
C ASN A 56 4.68 8.26 0.05
N LEU A 57 4.08 7.06 0.06
CA LEU A 57 4.77 5.82 0.35
C LEU A 57 4.57 4.86 -0.82
N LEU A 58 5.65 4.21 -1.23
CA LEU A 58 5.59 3.19 -2.27
C LEU A 58 5.77 1.82 -1.63
N PHE A 59 4.78 0.97 -1.83
CA PHE A 59 4.80 -0.42 -1.37
C PHE A 59 4.89 -1.37 -2.55
N CYS A 60 5.52 -2.51 -2.32
CA CYS A 60 5.61 -3.58 -3.31
C CYS A 60 5.20 -4.90 -2.68
N HIS A 61 4.42 -5.70 -3.43
CA HIS A 61 4.05 -7.03 -2.95
C HIS A 61 5.27 -7.93 -2.92
N LYS A 62 5.39 -8.74 -1.88
CA LYS A 62 6.54 -9.64 -1.67
C LYS A 62 6.81 -10.56 -2.86
N SER A 63 5.78 -11.00 -3.55
CA SER A 63 5.94 -11.92 -4.67
C SER A 63 6.67 -11.30 -5.85
N PHE A 64 6.89 -10.00 -5.85
CA PHE A 64 7.59 -9.29 -6.93
C PHE A 64 8.96 -8.75 -6.51
N ILE A 65 9.42 -9.09 -5.34
CA ILE A 65 10.74 -8.66 -4.87
C ILE A 65 11.81 -9.67 -5.26
#